data_445aaa4f573879144ef0f1ae6f8451c2
#
_entry.id   445aaa4f573879144ef0f1ae6f8451c2
#
_cell.length_a   1.000
_cell.length_b   1.000
_cell.length_c   1.000
_cell.angle_alpha   90.00
_cell.angle_beta   90.00
_cell.angle_gamma   90.00
#
_symmetry.space_group_name_H-M   'P 1'
#
loop_
_entity.id
_entity.type
_entity.pdbx_description
1 polymer ?
#
loop_
_entity_poly.entity_id
_entity_poly.type
_entity_poly.pdbx_seq_one_letter_code
_entity_poly.pdbx_strand_id
1 'polypeptide(L)'
;MAHLDLANLRTTLLDDTQLAAVALHRTFAGHLPVSSGHLVVCDPLVQAEAPALADYTAPLGRHPVEIIVHSGRPALAVVWFKPREALTASALHWQMARWTTQDLTGLDEDSFIGYPVDAGIGCFMDTNTQQALLALIEQTDGDEDSEWSDALIDHDGLDEGAEYRPWGEDSPHGLVVFTSGWGDGVYPSYWALDTSGIPVALVTDFLCIQGGDGRDEREIADQAYRDSLPPEEAEALARLVAAVDRDDPDALRELLKDAPQRANQIEPGCGGTALFEAIRLDRPQALRGLLQGGALXXXXRLHMSKVTSYMDYARFLKKPRSAELMAVLEAPVVAEPTPTAPPRRSFWDRLFGRN
;
A
#
# COMPACT_ATOMS: atom_id res chain seq x y z
N MET A 1 10.75 -11.80 22.39
CA MET A 1 9.83 -10.73 21.95
C MET A 1 9.98 -10.60 20.46
N ALA A 2 8.85 -10.47 19.73
CA ALA A 2 8.91 -10.25 18.29
C ALA A 2 9.72 -8.99 17.99
N HIS A 3 10.49 -9.02 16.91
CA HIS A 3 11.32 -7.88 16.49
C HIS A 3 10.42 -6.70 16.10
N LEU A 4 10.62 -5.56 16.74
CA LEU A 4 9.93 -4.32 16.42
C LEU A 4 10.86 -3.41 15.62
N ASP A 5 10.45 -3.00 14.44
CA ASP A 5 11.18 -1.95 13.74
C ASP A 5 10.82 -0.59 14.36
N LEU A 6 11.46 -0.29 15.48
CA LEU A 6 11.24 0.96 16.21
C LEU A 6 11.59 2.18 15.36
N ALA A 7 12.47 2.03 14.37
CA ALA A 7 12.82 3.15 13.49
C ALA A 7 11.60 3.54 12.63
N ASN A 8 10.86 2.56 12.09
CA ASN A 8 9.64 2.83 11.33
C ASN A 8 8.59 3.51 12.22
N LEU A 9 8.29 2.91 13.38
CA LEU A 9 7.27 3.46 14.30
C LEU A 9 7.62 4.87 14.76
N ARG A 10 8.90 5.19 14.95
CA ARG A 10 9.37 6.51 15.37
C ARG A 10 9.16 7.57 14.29
N THR A 11 9.02 7.20 13.02
CA THR A 11 8.74 8.18 11.96
C THR A 11 7.40 8.89 12.19
N THR A 12 6.47 8.28 12.90
CA THR A 12 5.18 8.91 13.25
C THR A 12 5.38 10.20 14.07
N LEU A 13 6.49 10.29 14.83
CA LEU A 13 6.77 11.43 15.71
C LEU A 13 7.54 12.56 15.02
N LEU A 14 8.07 12.31 13.82
CA LEU A 14 8.83 13.32 13.07
C LEU A 14 7.91 14.48 12.68
N ASP A 15 8.46 15.70 12.66
CA ASP A 15 7.73 16.83 12.09
C ASP A 15 7.73 16.74 10.54
N ASP A 16 6.95 17.60 9.90
CA ASP A 16 6.75 17.49 8.45
C ASP A 16 8.04 17.79 7.66
N THR A 17 8.95 18.62 8.21
CA THR A 17 10.26 18.87 7.60
C THR A 17 11.14 17.62 7.68
N GLN A 18 11.13 16.95 8.83
CA GLN A 18 11.88 15.72 9.05
C GLN A 18 11.32 14.57 8.16
N LEU A 19 9.99 14.46 8.05
CA LEU A 19 9.36 13.49 7.16
C LEU A 19 9.79 13.72 5.71
N ALA A 20 9.71 14.98 5.24
CA ALA A 20 10.11 15.32 3.87
C ALA A 20 11.58 14.98 3.59
N ALA A 21 12.45 15.09 4.60
CA ALA A 21 13.87 14.77 4.46
C ALA A 21 14.12 13.26 4.21
N VAL A 22 13.14 12.41 4.56
CA VAL A 22 13.21 10.95 4.32
C VAL A 22 12.14 10.50 3.32
N ALA A 23 11.70 11.38 2.44
CA ALA A 23 10.73 11.14 1.37
C ALA A 23 9.37 10.65 1.86
N LEU A 24 8.99 11.06 3.07
CA LEU A 24 7.67 10.77 3.65
C LEU A 24 6.88 12.08 3.78
N HIS A 25 5.57 11.94 3.85
CA HIS A 25 4.71 13.08 4.25
C HIS A 25 3.53 12.56 5.06
N ARG A 26 2.87 13.48 5.75
CA ARG A 26 1.73 13.18 6.62
C ARG A 26 0.46 13.76 6.01
N THR A 27 -0.62 12.96 6.06
CA THR A 27 -1.96 13.45 5.72
C THR A 27 -2.90 13.19 6.90
N PHE A 28 -3.90 14.06 7.03
CA PHE A 28 -4.95 13.89 8.06
C PHE A 28 -6.09 13.09 7.44
N ALA A 29 -6.45 11.96 8.06
CA ALA A 29 -7.47 11.04 7.56
C ALA A 29 -8.84 11.24 8.20
N GLY A 30 -8.93 11.96 9.30
CA GLY A 30 -10.21 12.17 10.01
C GLY A 30 -10.08 11.98 11.51
N HIS A 31 -11.23 11.86 12.19
CA HIS A 31 -11.27 11.59 13.63
C HIS A 31 -11.95 10.26 13.92
N LEU A 32 -11.29 9.40 14.67
CA LEU A 32 -11.86 8.14 15.16
C LEU A 32 -12.71 8.42 16.41
N PRO A 33 -14.02 8.22 16.36
CA PRO A 33 -14.83 8.29 17.59
C PRO A 33 -14.64 6.99 18.40
N VAL A 34 -14.32 7.15 19.67
CA VAL A 34 -14.11 6.04 20.62
C VAL A 34 -15.13 6.19 21.74
N SER A 35 -16.06 5.25 21.87
CA SER A 35 -17.14 5.29 22.83
C SER A 35 -17.13 4.11 23.81
N SER A 36 -16.50 2.99 23.45
CA SER A 36 -16.33 1.83 24.35
C SER A 36 -14.94 1.77 24.99
N GLY A 37 -13.94 2.36 24.30
CA GLY A 37 -12.53 2.23 24.66
C GLY A 37 -11.84 1.02 24.05
N HIS A 38 -12.60 0.12 23.44
CA HIS A 38 -12.04 -1.09 22.81
C HIS A 38 -11.97 -0.90 21.30
N LEU A 39 -10.77 -1.03 20.74
CA LEU A 39 -10.54 -0.80 19.33
C LEU A 39 -10.47 -2.11 18.55
N VAL A 40 -10.90 -2.03 17.29
CA VAL A 40 -10.77 -3.08 16.28
C VAL A 40 -9.91 -2.52 15.15
N VAL A 41 -8.97 -3.32 14.68
CA VAL A 41 -8.18 -3.05 13.48
C VAL A 41 -8.37 -4.24 12.55
N CYS A 42 -8.86 -3.98 11.35
CA CYS A 42 -9.18 -5.06 10.40
C CYS A 42 -9.36 -4.52 8.99
N ASP A 43 -9.51 -5.43 8.04
CA ASP A 43 -10.09 -5.15 6.73
C ASP A 43 -11.62 -5.14 6.93
N PRO A 44 -12.29 -3.99 6.80
CA PRO A 44 -13.73 -3.90 7.13
C PRO A 44 -14.64 -4.60 6.11
N LEU A 45 -14.12 -4.88 4.89
CA LEU A 45 -14.90 -5.57 3.85
C LEU A 45 -14.84 -7.09 4.00
N VAL A 46 -13.76 -7.61 4.58
CA VAL A 46 -13.51 -9.06 4.63
C VAL A 46 -13.64 -9.60 6.06
N GLN A 47 -13.30 -8.79 7.06
CA GLN A 47 -13.29 -9.21 8.46
C GLN A 47 -13.95 -8.19 9.39
N ALA A 48 -15.12 -7.69 9.01
CA ALA A 48 -15.86 -6.72 9.84
C ALA A 48 -16.10 -7.24 11.29
N GLU A 49 -16.18 -8.57 11.49
CA GLU A 49 -16.37 -9.21 12.79
C GLU A 49 -15.07 -9.50 13.55
N ALA A 50 -13.93 -8.94 13.09
CA ALA A 50 -12.64 -9.16 13.75
C ALA A 50 -12.70 -8.87 15.25
N PRO A 51 -11.99 -9.64 16.10
CA PRO A 51 -11.97 -9.40 17.53
C PRO A 51 -11.32 -8.05 17.89
N ALA A 52 -11.75 -7.48 19.01
CA ALA A 52 -11.12 -6.28 19.56
C ALA A 52 -9.66 -6.54 19.92
N LEU A 53 -8.87 -5.47 19.91
CA LEU A 53 -7.50 -5.51 20.41
C LEU A 53 -7.49 -5.76 21.92
N ALA A 54 -6.55 -6.59 22.35
CA ALA A 54 -6.32 -6.96 23.74
C ALA A 54 -5.41 -5.95 24.47
N ASP A 55 -5.26 -6.15 25.73
CA ASP A 55 -4.25 -5.62 26.64
C ASP A 55 -4.48 -4.16 27.05
N TYR A 56 -4.99 -3.30 26.16
CA TYR A 56 -5.17 -1.87 26.46
C TYR A 56 -6.53 -1.37 25.97
N THR A 57 -6.94 -0.23 26.55
CA THR A 57 -8.13 0.51 26.10
C THR A 57 -7.72 1.91 25.69
N ALA A 58 -8.35 2.42 24.64
CA ALA A 58 -8.18 3.80 24.20
C ALA A 58 -9.01 4.75 25.06
N PRO A 59 -8.57 5.98 25.27
CA PRO A 59 -9.40 6.99 25.93
C PRO A 59 -10.68 7.26 25.13
N LEU A 60 -11.78 7.54 25.84
CA LEU A 60 -13.04 7.92 25.19
C LEU A 60 -12.90 9.30 24.54
N GLY A 61 -13.54 9.51 23.41
CA GLY A 61 -13.52 10.79 22.70
C GLY A 61 -13.38 10.66 21.19
N ARG A 62 -12.96 11.74 20.56
CA ARG A 62 -12.64 11.77 19.13
C ARG A 62 -11.14 12.00 18.98
N HIS A 63 -10.48 11.11 18.28
CA HIS A 63 -9.04 11.05 18.20
C HIS A 63 -8.57 11.24 16.76
N PRO A 64 -7.63 12.16 16.48
CA PRO A 64 -7.16 12.36 15.12
C PRO A 64 -6.43 11.13 14.60
N VAL A 65 -6.68 10.82 13.33
CA VAL A 65 -5.98 9.77 12.60
C VAL A 65 -5.15 10.43 11.51
N GLU A 66 -3.89 10.05 11.45
CA GLU A 66 -2.93 10.52 10.44
C GLU A 66 -2.36 9.33 9.70
N ILE A 67 -2.07 9.53 8.42
CA ILE A 67 -1.40 8.54 7.57
C ILE A 67 -0.02 9.10 7.22
N ILE A 68 1.03 8.31 7.43
CA ILE A 68 2.36 8.59 6.89
C ILE A 68 2.41 7.93 5.52
N VAL A 69 2.69 8.73 4.50
CA VAL A 69 2.64 8.28 3.10
C VAL A 69 4.06 8.27 2.53
N HIS A 70 4.37 7.20 1.82
CA HIS A 70 5.62 7.04 1.05
C HIS A 70 5.27 6.71 -0.40
N SER A 71 5.75 7.53 -1.33
CA SER A 71 5.56 7.29 -2.78
C SER A 71 4.10 7.05 -3.17
N GLY A 72 3.17 7.79 -2.55
CA GLY A 72 1.73 7.68 -2.81
C GLY A 72 1.08 6.46 -2.18
N ARG A 73 1.70 5.84 -1.17
CA ARG A 73 1.15 4.67 -0.46
C ARG A 73 1.17 4.93 1.05
N PRO A 74 0.15 4.53 1.78
CA PRO A 74 0.24 4.52 3.24
C PRO A 74 1.40 3.61 3.70
N ALA A 75 2.33 4.19 4.44
CA ALA A 75 3.40 3.43 5.09
C ALA A 75 3.02 3.10 6.53
N LEU A 76 2.36 4.05 7.21
CA LEU A 76 1.88 3.87 8.57
C LEU A 76 0.53 4.58 8.72
N ALA A 77 -0.40 3.98 9.45
CA ALA A 77 -1.63 4.66 9.92
C ALA A 77 -1.52 4.82 11.43
N VAL A 78 -1.85 6.00 11.96
CA VAL A 78 -1.73 6.27 13.39
C VAL A 78 -2.96 7.01 13.92
N VAL A 79 -3.55 6.50 15.02
CA VAL A 79 -4.55 7.23 15.81
C VAL A 79 -3.86 7.75 17.08
N TRP A 80 -4.02 9.05 17.35
CA TRP A 80 -3.35 9.72 18.47
C TRP A 80 -4.33 9.95 19.62
N PHE A 81 -3.97 9.45 20.82
CA PHE A 81 -4.76 9.66 22.05
C PHE A 81 -4.21 10.86 22.85
N LYS A 82 -3.01 11.32 22.53
CA LYS A 82 -2.41 12.55 23.05
C LYS A 82 -1.85 13.35 21.90
N PRO A 83 -1.78 14.68 22.01
CA PRO A 83 -1.14 15.49 20.95
C PRO A 83 0.29 15.01 20.67
N ARG A 84 0.58 14.74 19.41
CA ARG A 84 1.88 14.21 18.96
C ARG A 84 3.04 15.08 19.46
N GLU A 85 2.85 16.41 19.42
CA GLU A 85 3.85 17.39 19.81
C GLU A 85 4.23 17.32 21.30
N ALA A 86 3.39 16.69 22.11
CA ALA A 86 3.66 16.49 23.54
C ALA A 86 4.43 15.20 23.82
N LEU A 87 4.71 14.40 22.78
CA LEU A 87 5.35 13.08 22.90
C LEU A 87 6.83 13.16 22.53
N THR A 88 7.63 12.35 23.20
CA THR A 88 9.07 12.23 22.95
C THR A 88 9.38 10.77 22.67
N ALA A 89 10.05 10.48 21.58
CA ALA A 89 10.35 9.11 21.15
C ALA A 89 11.04 8.26 22.23
N SER A 90 11.93 8.86 23.00
CA SER A 90 12.66 8.14 24.07
C SER A 90 11.79 7.83 25.30
N ALA A 91 10.62 8.47 25.41
CA ALA A 91 9.68 8.24 26.52
C ALA A 91 8.58 7.24 26.14
N LEU A 92 8.56 6.76 24.88
CA LEU A 92 7.56 5.80 24.43
C LEU A 92 8.07 4.37 24.52
N HIS A 93 7.19 3.51 24.96
CA HIS A 93 7.37 2.06 24.92
C HIS A 93 6.37 1.49 23.89
N TRP A 94 6.86 0.68 22.96
CA TRP A 94 6.04 0.10 21.91
C TRP A 94 5.72 -1.36 22.25
N GLN A 95 4.47 -1.74 22.08
CA GLN A 95 4.01 -3.10 22.29
C GLN A 95 3.15 -3.54 21.11
N MET A 96 3.49 -4.70 20.53
CA MET A 96 2.70 -5.29 19.46
C MET A 96 1.26 -5.47 19.92
N ALA A 97 0.31 -4.94 19.16
CA ALA A 97 -1.12 -5.12 19.41
C ALA A 97 -1.54 -6.49 18.88
N ARG A 98 -2.49 -7.10 19.55
CA ARG A 98 -3.03 -8.42 19.18
C ARG A 98 -4.54 -8.43 19.38
N TRP A 99 -5.23 -9.21 18.61
CA TRP A 99 -6.63 -9.51 18.88
C TRP A 99 -6.75 -10.33 20.15
N THR A 100 -7.89 -10.23 20.84
CA THR A 100 -8.16 -11.03 22.05
C THR A 100 -8.04 -12.54 21.80
N THR A 101 -8.13 -12.98 20.55
CA THR A 101 -8.03 -14.38 20.16
C THR A 101 -6.60 -14.81 19.75
N GLN A 102 -5.65 -13.87 19.66
CA GLN A 102 -4.26 -14.16 19.26
C GLN A 102 -3.35 -14.34 20.47
N ASP A 103 -2.33 -15.20 20.32
CA ASP A 103 -1.34 -15.48 21.37
C ASP A 103 0.06 -15.14 20.82
N LEU A 104 0.80 -14.38 21.60
CA LEU A 104 2.20 -14.04 21.28
C LEU A 104 3.20 -15.10 21.76
N THR A 105 2.72 -16.13 22.48
CA THR A 105 3.60 -17.17 23.03
C THR A 105 4.30 -17.94 21.89
N GLY A 106 5.61 -17.96 21.91
CA GLY A 106 6.40 -18.72 20.95
C GLY A 106 6.68 -18.02 19.64
N LEU A 107 6.34 -16.73 19.51
CA LEU A 107 6.76 -15.95 18.36
C LEU A 107 8.29 -15.81 18.36
N ASP A 108 8.90 -16.08 17.23
CA ASP A 108 10.34 -15.84 17.01
C ASP A 108 10.62 -14.33 16.99
N GLU A 109 11.88 -13.95 17.19
CA GLU A 109 12.29 -12.53 17.24
C GLU A 109 11.96 -11.76 15.95
N ASP A 110 11.96 -12.46 14.81
CA ASP A 110 11.69 -11.85 13.50
C ASP A 110 10.24 -12.04 13.04
N SER A 111 9.37 -12.54 13.94
CA SER A 111 7.97 -12.79 13.62
C SER A 111 7.05 -11.74 14.22
N PHE A 112 5.93 -11.48 13.56
CA PHE A 112 4.90 -10.62 14.07
C PHE A 112 3.52 -11.28 13.87
N ILE A 113 2.55 -10.79 14.59
CA ILE A 113 1.14 -11.04 14.30
C ILE A 113 0.53 -9.73 13.80
N GLY A 114 -0.52 -9.85 13.03
CA GLY A 114 -1.23 -8.71 12.49
C GLY A 114 -2.64 -9.10 12.07
N TYR A 115 -3.33 -8.16 11.44
CA TYR A 115 -4.62 -8.44 10.84
C TYR A 115 -4.44 -8.71 9.35
N PRO A 116 -5.15 -9.69 8.80
CA PRO A 116 -5.08 -9.96 7.36
C PRO A 116 -5.91 -8.93 6.58
N VAL A 117 -5.44 -8.64 5.38
CA VAL A 117 -6.09 -7.75 4.41
C VAL A 117 -6.24 -8.52 3.10
N ASP A 118 -7.43 -8.51 2.52
CA ASP A 118 -7.74 -9.17 1.25
C ASP A 118 -8.53 -8.25 0.30
N ALA A 119 -9.02 -7.10 0.78
CA ALA A 119 -9.65 -6.08 -0.06
C ALA A 119 -8.75 -4.86 -0.29
N GLY A 120 -7.49 -4.93 0.15
CA GLY A 120 -6.52 -3.85 -0.03
C GLY A 120 -6.73 -2.66 0.89
N ILE A 121 -7.62 -2.76 1.90
CA ILE A 121 -7.90 -1.67 2.82
C ILE A 121 -7.82 -2.14 4.28
N GLY A 122 -7.58 -1.20 5.16
CA GLY A 122 -7.66 -1.41 6.60
C GLY A 122 -8.48 -0.31 7.25
N CYS A 123 -8.82 -0.49 8.51
CA CYS A 123 -9.53 0.54 9.26
C CYS A 123 -9.20 0.52 10.75
N PHE A 124 -9.45 1.67 11.39
CA PHE A 124 -9.59 1.77 12.84
C PHE A 124 -11.06 2.00 13.16
N MET A 125 -11.60 1.24 14.10
CA MET A 125 -12.96 1.48 14.62
C MET A 125 -13.06 1.07 16.09
N ASP A 126 -14.06 1.64 16.77
CA ASP A 126 -14.44 1.26 18.14
C ASP A 126 -15.42 0.08 18.08
N THR A 127 -15.47 -0.79 19.08
CA THR A 127 -16.38 -1.95 19.08
C THR A 127 -17.86 -1.58 18.97
N ASN A 128 -18.27 -0.41 19.50
CA ASN A 128 -19.65 0.05 19.29
C ASN A 128 -19.92 0.41 17.83
N THR A 129 -18.91 0.99 17.15
CA THR A 129 -18.96 1.24 15.70
C THR A 129 -19.00 -0.07 14.94
N GLN A 130 -18.19 -1.06 15.35
CA GLN A 130 -18.20 -2.40 14.74
C GLN A 130 -19.60 -3.02 14.77
N GLN A 131 -20.28 -2.97 15.94
CA GLN A 131 -21.63 -3.47 16.07
C GLN A 131 -22.62 -2.76 15.15
N ALA A 132 -22.47 -1.44 15.02
CA ALA A 132 -23.30 -0.65 14.09
C ALA A 132 -23.02 -1.00 12.63
N LEU A 133 -21.76 -1.26 12.29
CA LEU A 133 -21.37 -1.70 10.93
C LEU A 133 -21.93 -3.09 10.61
N LEU A 134 -21.81 -4.03 11.54
CA LEU A 134 -22.37 -5.38 11.38
C LEU A 134 -23.88 -5.34 11.19
N ALA A 135 -24.58 -4.46 11.93
CA ALA A 135 -26.03 -4.28 11.76
C ALA A 135 -26.36 -3.67 10.37
N LEU A 136 -25.50 -2.80 9.85
CA LEU A 136 -25.67 -2.23 8.50
C LEU A 136 -25.48 -3.32 7.42
N ILE A 137 -24.44 -4.15 7.56
CA ILE A 137 -24.16 -5.29 6.68
C ILE A 137 -25.36 -6.28 6.70
N GLU A 138 -25.88 -6.60 7.87
CA GLU A 138 -27.04 -7.48 8.01
C GLU A 138 -28.29 -6.92 7.31
N GLN A 139 -28.50 -5.61 7.36
CA GLN A 139 -29.64 -4.95 6.70
C GLN A 139 -29.57 -5.03 5.17
N THR A 140 -28.37 -5.15 4.60
CA THR A 140 -28.18 -5.25 3.16
C THR A 140 -27.99 -6.71 2.69
N ASP A 141 -28.33 -7.69 3.55
CA ASP A 141 -28.17 -9.14 3.28
C ASP A 141 -26.71 -9.52 2.92
N GLY A 142 -25.73 -8.71 3.35
CA GLY A 142 -24.31 -8.96 3.06
C GLY A 142 -23.96 -8.79 1.57
N ASP A 143 -24.75 -8.01 0.85
CA ASP A 143 -24.52 -7.75 -0.57
C ASP A 143 -23.21 -6.99 -0.77
N GLU A 144 -22.25 -7.60 -1.44
CA GLU A 144 -20.93 -7.03 -1.73
C GLU A 144 -21.01 -5.83 -2.67
N ASP A 145 -22.09 -5.71 -3.45
CA ASP A 145 -22.35 -4.56 -4.33
C ASP A 145 -23.25 -3.52 -3.64
N SER A 146 -23.28 -3.53 -2.30
CA SER A 146 -24.11 -2.61 -1.53
C SER A 146 -23.49 -1.21 -1.46
N GLU A 147 -24.34 -0.22 -1.22
CA GLU A 147 -23.95 1.18 -1.10
C GLU A 147 -22.85 1.41 -0.03
N TRP A 148 -22.84 0.60 1.05
CA TRP A 148 -21.83 0.74 2.10
C TRP A 148 -20.45 0.20 1.65
N SER A 149 -20.41 -0.92 0.91
CA SER A 149 -19.15 -1.48 0.42
C SER A 149 -18.55 -0.61 -0.68
N ASP A 150 -19.39 -0.13 -1.61
CA ASP A 150 -18.95 0.83 -2.64
C ASP A 150 -18.38 2.10 -1.99
N ALA A 151 -19.01 2.61 -0.94
CA ALA A 151 -18.55 3.80 -0.23
C ALA A 151 -17.20 3.58 0.49
N LEU A 152 -16.88 2.34 0.88
CA LEU A 152 -15.57 2.03 1.46
C LEU A 152 -14.48 1.85 0.39
N ILE A 153 -14.86 1.43 -0.83
CA ILE A 153 -13.90 1.15 -1.92
C ILE A 153 -13.68 2.39 -2.80
N ASP A 154 -14.75 3.11 -3.15
CA ASP A 154 -14.74 4.17 -4.17
C ASP A 154 -14.37 5.56 -3.61
N HIS A 155 -13.82 5.63 -2.41
CA HIS A 155 -13.38 6.91 -1.86
C HIS A 155 -12.16 7.44 -2.61
N ASP A 156 -12.31 8.54 -3.31
CA ASP A 156 -11.18 9.32 -3.81
C ASP A 156 -10.34 9.75 -2.58
N GLY A 157 -9.13 9.24 -2.46
CA GLY A 157 -8.25 9.60 -1.36
C GLY A 157 -8.09 8.57 -0.25
N LEU A 158 -8.50 7.33 -0.46
CA LEU A 158 -8.20 6.24 0.51
C LEU A 158 -6.70 6.07 0.75
N ASP A 159 -5.85 6.47 -0.20
CA ASP A 159 -4.40 6.50 -0.01
C ASP A 159 -3.99 7.50 1.09
N GLU A 160 -4.83 8.51 1.31
CA GLU A 160 -4.66 9.50 2.37
C GLU A 160 -5.54 9.19 3.59
N GLY A 161 -6.39 8.17 3.48
CA GLY A 161 -7.38 7.80 4.49
C GLY A 161 -8.64 8.65 4.43
N ALA A 162 -9.75 8.10 4.90
CA ALA A 162 -11.05 8.79 4.93
C ALA A 162 -11.88 8.37 6.15
N GLU A 163 -12.57 9.35 6.73
CA GLU A 163 -13.54 9.07 7.80
C GLU A 163 -14.87 8.62 7.16
N TYR A 164 -15.33 7.44 7.50
CA TYR A 164 -16.60 6.89 7.01
C TYR A 164 -17.63 6.92 8.13
N ARG A 165 -18.75 7.61 7.90
CA ARG A 165 -19.80 7.85 8.92
C ARG A 165 -21.20 7.77 8.30
N PRO A 166 -21.66 6.57 7.89
CA PRO A 166 -22.99 6.43 7.29
C PRO A 166 -24.13 6.77 8.25
N TRP A 167 -23.84 6.87 9.56
CA TRP A 167 -24.83 7.20 10.59
C TRP A 167 -24.98 8.71 10.84
N GLY A 168 -24.24 9.57 10.11
CA GLY A 168 -24.29 11.03 10.23
C GLY A 168 -23.18 11.61 11.11
N GLU A 169 -22.93 12.90 10.94
CA GLU A 169 -21.82 13.61 11.61
C GLU A 169 -21.91 13.62 13.13
N ASP A 170 -23.12 13.68 13.67
CA ASP A 170 -23.38 13.72 15.13
C ASP A 170 -23.37 12.34 15.78
N SER A 171 -23.27 11.28 14.97
CA SER A 171 -23.25 9.89 15.49
C SER A 171 -22.01 9.64 16.34
N PRO A 172 -22.14 8.86 17.44
CA PRO A 172 -20.97 8.37 18.15
C PRO A 172 -20.23 7.28 17.37
N HIS A 173 -20.79 6.81 16.24
CA HIS A 173 -20.19 5.79 15.39
C HIS A 173 -19.47 6.42 14.20
N GLY A 174 -18.35 5.82 13.84
CA GLY A 174 -17.53 6.20 12.69
C GLY A 174 -16.26 5.39 12.70
N LEU A 175 -15.73 5.14 11.50
CA LEU A 175 -14.44 4.46 11.34
C LEU A 175 -13.57 5.28 10.40
N VAL A 176 -12.26 5.08 10.47
CA VAL A 176 -11.32 5.69 9.54
C VAL A 176 -10.73 4.57 8.71
N VAL A 177 -10.90 4.67 7.40
CA VAL A 177 -10.49 3.67 6.40
C VAL A 177 -9.27 4.21 5.64
N PHE A 178 -8.38 3.32 5.24
CA PHE A 178 -7.16 3.66 4.49
C PHE A 178 -6.75 2.45 3.64
N THR A 179 -6.05 2.68 2.53
CA THR A 179 -5.46 1.57 1.79
C THR A 179 -4.29 0.99 2.58
N SER A 180 -3.96 -0.26 2.35
CA SER A 180 -3.02 -1.04 3.14
C SER A 180 -1.62 -1.11 2.51
N GLY A 181 -1.13 0.00 1.99
CA GLY A 181 0.23 0.08 1.46
C GLY A 181 0.45 -0.82 0.24
N TRP A 182 0.79 -2.09 0.44
CA TRP A 182 1.03 -3.05 -0.64
C TRP A 182 -0.24 -3.79 -1.11
N GLY A 183 -1.38 -3.57 -0.47
CA GLY A 183 -2.62 -4.30 -0.76
C GLY A 183 -2.79 -5.51 0.14
N ASP A 184 -3.06 -6.67 -0.43
CA ASP A 184 -3.29 -7.90 0.33
C ASP A 184 -2.06 -8.31 1.14
N GLY A 185 -2.29 -8.74 2.38
CA GLY A 185 -1.18 -9.10 3.26
C GLY A 185 -1.61 -9.27 4.71
N VAL A 186 -0.63 -9.29 5.60
CA VAL A 186 -0.86 -9.29 7.06
C VAL A 186 -0.03 -8.14 7.63
N TYR A 187 -0.70 -7.24 8.36
CA TYR A 187 -0.06 -6.01 8.83
C TYR A 187 -0.10 -5.91 10.35
N PRO A 188 1.06 -5.70 10.99
CA PRO A 188 1.12 -5.56 12.44
C PRO A 188 0.65 -4.17 12.90
N SER A 189 0.08 -4.15 14.08
CA SER A 189 -0.25 -2.90 14.78
C SER A 189 0.49 -2.85 16.12
N TYR A 190 0.71 -1.65 16.63
CA TYR A 190 1.49 -1.44 17.85
C TYR A 190 0.86 -0.35 18.71
N TRP A 191 0.73 -0.64 19.99
CA TRP A 191 0.40 0.36 21.01
C TRP A 191 1.66 1.17 21.33
N ALA A 192 1.55 2.48 21.29
CA ALA A 192 2.55 3.38 21.87
C ALA A 192 2.10 3.72 23.28
N LEU A 193 2.92 3.39 24.26
CA LEU A 193 2.65 3.60 25.68
C LEU A 193 3.58 4.66 26.25
N ASP A 194 3.07 5.52 27.12
CA ASP A 194 3.93 6.45 27.86
C ASP A 194 4.65 5.74 29.02
N THR A 195 5.47 6.49 29.75
CA THR A 195 6.25 5.94 30.88
C THR A 195 5.41 5.37 32.02
N SER A 196 4.10 5.66 32.03
CA SER A 196 3.14 5.10 33.00
C SER A 196 2.41 3.86 32.46
N GLY A 197 2.73 3.45 31.21
CA GLY A 197 2.06 2.33 30.55
C GLY A 197 0.69 2.68 29.98
N ILE A 198 0.39 3.97 29.81
CA ILE A 198 -0.91 4.42 29.28
C ILE A 198 -0.79 4.59 27.76
N PRO A 199 -1.74 4.06 26.98
CA PRO A 199 -1.73 4.25 25.52
C PRO A 199 -1.79 5.74 25.13
N VAL A 200 -0.89 6.15 24.26
CA VAL A 200 -0.85 7.50 23.69
C VAL A 200 -1.08 7.50 22.19
N ALA A 201 -0.94 6.34 21.56
CA ALA A 201 -1.28 6.14 20.14
C ALA A 201 -1.46 4.64 19.86
N LEU A 202 -2.08 4.34 18.70
CA LEU A 202 -2.08 3.02 18.09
C LEU A 202 -1.62 3.21 16.64
N VAL A 203 -0.67 2.40 16.20
CA VAL A 203 -0.05 2.52 14.87
C VAL A 203 -0.16 1.19 14.13
N THR A 204 -0.58 1.20 12.88
CA THR A 204 -0.42 0.07 11.94
C THR A 204 0.78 0.34 11.04
N ASP A 205 1.65 -0.63 10.88
CA ASP A 205 2.81 -0.58 9.98
C ASP A 205 2.50 -1.42 8.73
N PHE A 206 2.45 -0.78 7.56
CA PHE A 206 2.19 -1.46 6.28
C PHE A 206 3.46 -2.04 5.67
N LEU A 207 4.57 -2.01 6.40
CA LEU A 207 5.85 -2.60 5.99
C LEU A 207 6.37 -2.02 4.66
N CYS A 208 6.00 -0.76 4.36
CA CYS A 208 6.39 -0.06 3.13
C CYS A 208 7.75 0.62 3.24
N ILE A 209 8.22 0.85 4.46
CA ILE A 209 9.50 1.52 4.74
C ILE A 209 10.36 0.63 5.65
N GLN A 210 11.66 0.81 5.58
CA GLN A 210 12.59 0.03 6.41
C GLN A 210 13.60 0.95 7.08
N GLY A 211 13.87 0.67 8.35
CA GLY A 211 14.90 1.37 9.09
C GLY A 211 14.65 2.85 9.31
N GLY A 212 13.46 3.35 8.99
CA GLY A 212 13.12 4.77 9.12
C GLY A 212 13.84 5.69 8.16
N ASP A 213 14.46 5.16 7.09
CA ASP A 213 15.18 5.97 6.09
C ASP A 213 14.33 6.34 4.86
N GLY A 214 13.07 6.01 4.90
CA GLY A 214 12.10 6.36 3.84
C GLY A 214 12.16 5.48 2.60
N ARG A 215 13.01 4.45 2.58
CA ARG A 215 13.07 3.52 1.45
C ARG A 215 12.27 2.25 1.78
N ASP A 216 11.44 1.82 0.86
CA ASP A 216 10.71 0.56 1.01
C ASP A 216 11.51 -0.63 0.45
N GLU A 217 11.04 -1.85 0.72
CA GLU A 217 11.69 -3.08 0.25
C GLU A 217 11.83 -3.11 -1.28
N ARG A 218 10.86 -2.56 -2.00
CA ARG A 218 10.90 -2.55 -3.46
C ARG A 218 11.98 -1.60 -3.97
N GLU A 219 12.07 -0.41 -3.38
CA GLU A 219 13.13 0.55 -3.72
C GLU A 219 14.52 -0.02 -3.43
N ILE A 220 14.67 -0.71 -2.29
CA ILE A 220 15.92 -1.40 -1.92
C ILE A 220 16.24 -2.49 -2.94
N ALA A 221 15.24 -3.32 -3.31
CA ALA A 221 15.40 -4.39 -4.30
C ALA A 221 15.72 -3.85 -5.69
N ASP A 222 15.05 -2.75 -6.10
CA ASP A 222 15.31 -2.10 -7.40
C ASP A 222 16.72 -1.51 -7.43
N GLN A 223 17.15 -0.88 -6.34
CA GLN A 223 18.50 -0.34 -6.25
C GLN A 223 19.54 -1.46 -6.31
N ALA A 224 19.35 -2.52 -5.53
CA ALA A 224 20.24 -3.68 -5.54
C ALA A 224 20.32 -4.33 -6.94
N TYR A 225 19.17 -4.41 -7.62
CA TYR A 225 19.13 -4.91 -9.01
C TYR A 225 19.92 -4.00 -9.95
N ARG A 226 19.71 -2.69 -9.87
CA ARG A 226 20.45 -1.71 -10.71
C ARG A 226 21.96 -1.81 -10.46
N ASP A 227 22.35 -1.94 -9.19
CA ASP A 227 23.77 -2.06 -8.79
C ASP A 227 24.39 -3.37 -9.30
N SER A 228 23.56 -4.42 -9.53
CA SER A 228 24.03 -5.70 -10.06
C SER A 228 24.20 -5.71 -11.59
N LEU A 229 23.65 -4.71 -12.28
CA LEU A 229 23.72 -4.61 -13.73
C LEU A 229 25.08 -4.06 -14.17
N PRO A 230 25.57 -4.44 -15.38
CA PRO A 230 26.68 -3.71 -15.99
C PRO A 230 26.34 -2.22 -16.11
N PRO A 231 27.29 -1.31 -15.90
CA PRO A 231 27.01 0.14 -15.89
C PRO A 231 26.22 0.64 -17.11
N GLU A 232 26.50 0.11 -18.29
CA GLU A 232 25.78 0.47 -19.52
C GLU A 232 24.30 0.07 -19.48
N GLU A 233 24.00 -1.09 -18.90
CA GLU A 233 22.62 -1.57 -18.76
C GLU A 233 21.87 -0.80 -17.69
N ALA A 234 22.52 -0.52 -16.56
CA ALA A 234 21.94 0.30 -15.49
C ALA A 234 21.59 1.70 -16.00
N GLU A 235 22.48 2.34 -16.74
CA GLU A 235 22.23 3.65 -17.35
C GLU A 235 21.09 3.60 -18.37
N ALA A 236 21.05 2.55 -19.20
CA ALA A 236 19.99 2.38 -20.20
C ALA A 236 18.62 2.20 -19.53
N LEU A 237 18.56 1.41 -18.44
CA LEU A 237 17.33 1.21 -17.66
C LEU A 237 16.88 2.52 -17.02
N ALA A 238 17.81 3.27 -16.42
CA ALA A 238 17.49 4.59 -15.82
C ALA A 238 16.92 5.56 -16.86
N ARG A 239 17.47 5.57 -18.05
CA ARG A 239 16.97 6.40 -19.16
C ARG A 239 15.58 5.96 -19.62
N LEU A 240 15.34 4.64 -19.65
CA LEU A 240 14.03 4.08 -20.01
C LEU A 240 12.95 4.52 -19.00
N VAL A 241 13.22 4.36 -17.71
CA VAL A 241 12.32 4.78 -16.61
C VAL A 241 12.04 6.29 -16.70
N ALA A 242 13.09 7.09 -16.86
CA ALA A 242 12.94 8.55 -16.97
C ALA A 242 12.12 8.96 -18.22
N ALA A 243 12.18 8.20 -19.31
CA ALA A 243 11.37 8.48 -20.50
C ALA A 243 9.88 8.12 -20.25
N VAL A 244 9.63 7.03 -19.51
CA VAL A 244 8.26 6.66 -19.07
C VAL A 244 7.69 7.78 -18.18
N ASP A 245 8.45 8.23 -17.18
CA ASP A 245 8.01 9.30 -16.26
C ASP A 245 7.60 10.57 -17.00
N ARG A 246 8.35 10.94 -18.06
CA ARG A 246 8.06 12.14 -18.84
C ARG A 246 6.99 11.95 -19.92
N ASP A 247 6.46 10.74 -20.06
CA ASP A 247 5.48 10.37 -21.10
C ASP A 247 6.06 10.65 -22.52
N ASP A 248 7.33 10.28 -22.74
CA ASP A 248 8.12 10.63 -23.94
C ASP A 248 8.26 9.43 -24.90
N PRO A 249 7.35 9.28 -25.89
CA PRO A 249 7.38 8.14 -26.81
C PRO A 249 8.57 8.15 -27.77
N ASP A 250 9.10 9.32 -28.10
CA ASP A 250 10.22 9.45 -29.04
C ASP A 250 11.52 8.95 -28.38
N ALA A 251 11.77 9.36 -27.14
CA ALA A 251 12.89 8.86 -26.35
C ALA A 251 12.81 7.33 -26.20
N LEU A 252 11.62 6.81 -25.92
CA LEU A 252 11.42 5.35 -25.76
C LEU A 252 11.71 4.60 -27.07
N ARG A 253 11.21 5.09 -28.21
CA ARG A 253 11.50 4.47 -29.50
C ARG A 253 13.00 4.45 -29.83
N GLU A 254 13.70 5.53 -29.52
CA GLU A 254 15.16 5.60 -29.78
C GLU A 254 15.93 4.67 -28.81
N LEU A 255 15.56 4.62 -27.53
CA LEU A 255 16.20 3.73 -26.55
C LEU A 255 15.99 2.24 -26.84
N LEU A 256 14.85 1.90 -27.45
CA LEU A 256 14.48 0.51 -27.72
C LEU A 256 14.88 0.04 -29.14
N LYS A 257 15.29 0.95 -30.00
CA LYS A 257 15.64 0.65 -31.41
C LYS A 257 16.66 -0.49 -31.56
N ASP A 258 17.72 -0.45 -30.78
CA ASP A 258 18.80 -1.44 -30.82
C ASP A 258 18.69 -2.53 -29.74
N ALA A 259 17.75 -2.39 -28.81
CA ALA A 259 17.59 -3.33 -27.67
C ALA A 259 16.11 -3.44 -27.26
N PRO A 260 15.24 -3.92 -28.18
CA PRO A 260 13.79 -3.99 -27.89
C PRO A 260 13.42 -4.89 -26.70
N GLN A 261 14.28 -5.87 -26.38
CA GLN A 261 14.08 -6.73 -25.21
C GLN A 261 14.04 -5.97 -23.89
N ARG A 262 14.62 -4.76 -23.82
CA ARG A 262 14.59 -3.92 -22.61
C ARG A 262 13.18 -3.48 -22.24
N ALA A 263 12.28 -3.35 -23.21
CA ALA A 263 10.87 -3.01 -22.96
C ALA A 263 10.14 -4.05 -22.09
N ASN A 264 10.67 -5.28 -22.06
CA ASN A 264 10.08 -6.42 -21.36
C ASN A 264 10.88 -6.85 -20.12
N GLN A 265 11.91 -6.07 -19.76
CA GLN A 265 12.72 -6.31 -18.57
C GLN A 265 11.84 -6.04 -17.33
N ILE A 266 11.85 -6.96 -16.38
CA ILE A 266 11.05 -6.86 -15.15
C ILE A 266 11.94 -6.26 -14.05
N GLU A 267 11.48 -5.20 -13.44
CA GLU A 267 12.11 -4.64 -12.24
C GLU A 267 11.66 -5.40 -11.01
N PRO A 268 12.58 -5.84 -10.15
CA PRO A 268 12.22 -6.66 -8.97
C PRO A 268 11.29 -5.96 -7.99
N GLY A 269 11.48 -4.68 -7.76
CA GLY A 269 10.73 -3.93 -6.75
C GLY A 269 9.25 -3.78 -7.08
N CYS A 270 8.93 -3.36 -8.30
CA CYS A 270 7.53 -3.21 -8.72
C CYS A 270 6.94 -4.51 -9.29
N GLY A 271 7.79 -5.51 -9.58
CA GLY A 271 7.36 -6.76 -10.20
C GLY A 271 6.81 -6.60 -11.62
N GLY A 272 6.97 -5.41 -12.18
CA GLY A 272 6.37 -5.05 -13.45
C GLY A 272 7.40 -4.68 -14.51
N THR A 273 6.91 -4.49 -15.73
CA THR A 273 7.68 -4.02 -16.87
C THR A 273 7.48 -2.51 -17.01
N ALA A 274 8.26 -1.87 -17.90
CA ALA A 274 8.05 -0.48 -18.27
C ALA A 274 6.60 -0.20 -18.74
N LEU A 275 5.97 -1.22 -19.36
CA LEU A 275 4.56 -1.13 -19.79
C LEU A 275 3.61 -1.01 -18.58
N PHE A 276 3.84 -1.82 -17.55
CA PHE A 276 3.09 -1.77 -16.30
C PHE A 276 3.20 -0.36 -15.65
N GLU A 277 4.44 0.17 -15.60
CA GLU A 277 4.69 1.49 -15.01
C GLU A 277 4.01 2.61 -15.82
N ALA A 278 4.03 2.53 -17.15
CA ALA A 278 3.36 3.51 -18.00
C ALA A 278 1.85 3.58 -17.71
N ILE A 279 1.21 2.43 -17.45
CA ILE A 279 -0.21 2.37 -17.09
C ILE A 279 -0.41 2.94 -15.66
N ARG A 280 0.41 2.50 -14.70
CA ARG A 280 0.32 2.93 -13.30
C ARG A 280 0.47 4.45 -13.15
N LEU A 281 1.37 5.05 -13.93
CA LEU A 281 1.66 6.49 -13.90
C LEU A 281 0.76 7.31 -14.85
N ASP A 282 -0.21 6.66 -15.51
CA ASP A 282 -1.15 7.33 -16.45
C ASP A 282 -0.41 8.01 -17.63
N ARG A 283 0.49 7.23 -18.30
CA ARG A 283 1.39 7.70 -19.36
C ARG A 283 1.04 7.07 -20.72
N PRO A 284 -0.05 7.50 -21.39
CA PRO A 284 -0.47 6.83 -22.64
C PRO A 284 0.49 7.04 -23.82
N GLN A 285 1.26 8.13 -23.89
CA GLN A 285 2.23 8.31 -24.96
C GLN A 285 3.45 7.38 -24.75
N ALA A 286 3.91 7.26 -23.50
CA ALA A 286 4.96 6.28 -23.15
C ALA A 286 4.48 4.85 -23.44
N LEU A 287 3.23 4.53 -23.08
CA LEU A 287 2.62 3.23 -23.37
C LEU A 287 2.68 2.94 -24.87
N ARG A 288 2.30 3.93 -25.72
CA ARG A 288 2.38 3.82 -27.19
C ARG A 288 3.81 3.61 -27.66
N GLY A 289 4.75 4.39 -27.13
CA GLY A 289 6.19 4.28 -27.49
C GLY A 289 6.77 2.91 -27.15
N LEU A 290 6.42 2.37 -25.98
CA LEU A 290 6.85 1.04 -25.53
C LEU A 290 6.31 -0.06 -26.44
N LEU A 291 5.03 -0.02 -26.79
CA LEU A 291 4.41 -1.02 -27.69
C LEU A 291 5.06 -0.97 -29.07
N GLN A 292 5.31 0.22 -29.61
CA GLN A 292 6.01 0.40 -30.89
C GLN A 292 7.47 -0.07 -30.80
N GLY A 293 8.07 0.02 -29.62
CA GLY A 293 9.45 -0.42 -29.36
C GLY A 293 9.60 -1.90 -29.02
N GLY A 294 8.50 -2.68 -29.06
CA GLY A 294 8.54 -4.14 -28.86
C GLY A 294 8.10 -4.64 -27.50
N ALA A 295 7.42 -3.83 -26.69
CA ALA A 295 6.83 -4.29 -25.43
C ALA A 295 5.68 -5.26 -25.72
N LEU A 296 5.66 -6.33 -24.95
CA LEU A 296 4.66 -7.39 -25.13
C LEU A 296 3.49 -7.25 -24.14
N UNK A 297 2.46 -7.24 -24.62
CA UNK A 297 1.24 -7.13 -23.85
C UNK A 297 0.83 -8.40 -23.17
N UNK A 298 1.46 -9.50 -23.33
CA UNK A 298 1.17 -10.74 -22.73
C UNK A 298 1.98 -11.07 -21.55
N UNK A 299 2.72 -10.42 -21.17
CA UNK A 299 3.52 -10.69 -20.07
C UNK A 299 2.99 -10.14 -18.81
N UNK A 300 2.03 -10.06 -18.69
CA UNK A 300 1.52 -9.60 -17.55
C UNK A 300 1.46 -10.63 -16.59
N ARG A 301 2.27 -10.76 -15.73
CA ARG A 301 2.22 -11.56 -14.50
C ARG A 301 1.76 -10.67 -13.33
N LEU A 302 0.56 -10.18 -13.47
CA LEU A 302 -0.11 -9.47 -12.40
C LEU A 302 -0.75 -10.51 -11.46
N HIS A 303 -0.26 -10.58 -10.24
CA HIS A 303 -0.80 -11.50 -9.21
C HIS A 303 -2.00 -10.85 -8.49
N MET A 304 -2.96 -10.39 -9.27
CA MET A 304 -4.22 -9.83 -8.73
C MET A 304 -5.37 -10.72 -9.20
N SER A 305 -6.23 -11.12 -8.32
CA SER A 305 -7.26 -12.12 -8.58
C SER A 305 -8.23 -11.76 -9.71
N LYS A 306 -8.48 -10.47 -9.92
CA LYS A 306 -9.43 -9.98 -10.96
C LYS A 306 -8.74 -9.26 -12.12
N VAL A 307 -7.40 -9.14 -12.11
CA VAL A 307 -6.63 -8.42 -13.12
C VAL A 307 -5.74 -9.42 -13.86
N THR A 308 -6.14 -9.82 -15.06
CA THR A 308 -5.45 -10.85 -15.84
C THR A 308 -4.72 -10.28 -17.07
N SER A 309 -4.88 -8.98 -17.33
CA SER A 309 -4.28 -8.33 -18.49
C SER A 309 -3.95 -6.87 -18.19
N TYR A 310 -3.10 -6.26 -19.00
CA TYR A 310 -2.84 -4.81 -18.92
C TYR A 310 -4.11 -3.98 -19.16
N MET A 311 -5.04 -4.50 -19.97
CA MET A 311 -6.34 -3.87 -20.20
C MET A 311 -7.18 -3.84 -18.91
N ASP A 312 -7.22 -4.98 -18.19
CA ASP A 312 -7.93 -5.05 -16.89
C ASP A 312 -7.28 -4.13 -15.88
N TYR A 313 -5.94 -4.06 -15.87
CA TYR A 313 -5.19 -3.18 -14.98
C TYR A 313 -5.52 -1.69 -15.26
N ALA A 314 -5.57 -1.30 -16.51
CA ALA A 314 -5.92 0.09 -16.89
C ALA A 314 -7.36 0.44 -16.47
N ARG A 315 -8.29 -0.52 -16.58
CA ARG A 315 -9.68 -0.35 -16.09
C ARG A 315 -9.75 -0.25 -14.57
N PHE A 316 -9.02 -1.14 -13.89
CA PHE A 316 -8.99 -1.21 -12.43
C PHE A 316 -8.48 0.10 -11.81
N LEU A 317 -7.43 0.68 -12.34
CA LEU A 317 -6.81 1.88 -11.80
C LEU A 317 -7.69 3.14 -11.91
N LYS A 318 -8.69 3.16 -12.81
CA LYS A 318 -9.61 4.31 -13.01
C LYS A 318 -8.89 5.67 -13.12
N LYS A 319 -7.70 5.69 -13.73
CA LYS A 319 -6.90 6.93 -13.88
C LYS A 319 -7.60 7.93 -14.82
N PRO A 320 -7.30 9.23 -14.70
CA PRO A 320 -7.92 10.25 -15.57
C PRO A 320 -7.81 9.97 -17.06
N ARG A 321 -6.71 9.32 -17.50
CA ARG A 321 -6.49 9.00 -18.92
C ARG A 321 -6.74 7.52 -19.24
N SER A 322 -7.49 6.78 -18.40
CA SER A 322 -7.75 5.34 -18.60
C SER A 322 -8.35 5.03 -19.98
N ALA A 323 -9.26 5.88 -20.49
CA ALA A 323 -9.83 5.68 -21.83
C ALA A 323 -8.75 5.75 -22.91
N GLU A 324 -7.79 6.67 -22.79
CA GLU A 324 -6.68 6.81 -23.72
C GLU A 324 -5.72 5.60 -23.60
N LEU A 325 -5.40 5.17 -22.38
CA LEU A 325 -4.59 3.97 -22.12
C LEU A 325 -5.20 2.73 -22.78
N MET A 326 -6.51 2.53 -22.59
CA MET A 326 -7.23 1.41 -23.20
C MET A 326 -7.22 1.48 -24.72
N ALA A 327 -7.43 2.66 -25.28
CA ALA A 327 -7.38 2.85 -26.73
C ALA A 327 -6.00 2.52 -27.31
N VAL A 328 -4.92 2.84 -26.57
CA VAL A 328 -3.55 2.47 -26.97
C VAL A 328 -3.34 0.96 -26.92
N LEU A 329 -3.85 0.30 -25.86
CA LEU A 329 -3.73 -1.16 -25.70
C LEU A 329 -4.54 -1.95 -26.75
N GLU A 330 -5.65 -1.38 -27.24
CA GLU A 330 -6.52 -1.99 -28.26
C GLU A 330 -6.00 -1.80 -29.69
N ALA A 331 -5.14 -0.79 -29.90
CA ALA A 331 -4.62 -0.49 -31.23
C ALA A 331 -3.77 -1.65 -31.75
N PRO A 332 -3.93 -2.05 -33.02
CA PRO A 332 -3.10 -3.13 -33.57
C PRO A 332 -1.62 -2.74 -33.58
N VAL A 333 -0.80 -3.61 -33.01
CA VAL A 333 0.66 -3.44 -33.02
C VAL A 333 1.18 -3.79 -34.42
N VAL A 334 1.78 -2.84 -35.10
CA VAL A 334 2.14 -2.94 -36.53
C VAL A 334 3.38 -3.83 -36.80
N ALA A 335 4.08 -4.26 -35.74
CA ALA A 335 5.24 -5.18 -35.92
C ALA A 335 5.29 -6.22 -34.80
N GLU A 336 5.30 -7.49 -35.17
CA GLU A 336 5.64 -8.57 -34.24
C GLU A 336 7.17 -8.72 -34.22
N PRO A 337 7.82 -8.51 -33.07
CA PRO A 337 9.26 -8.83 -33.00
C PRO A 337 9.47 -10.33 -33.07
N THR A 338 10.47 -10.75 -33.81
CA THR A 338 10.88 -12.16 -33.90
C THR A 338 11.29 -12.63 -32.47
N PRO A 339 10.77 -13.74 -32.00
CA PRO A 339 11.11 -14.21 -30.65
C PRO A 339 12.60 -14.54 -30.54
N THR A 340 13.33 -13.73 -29.78
CA THR A 340 14.73 -13.99 -29.48
C THR A 340 14.83 -14.51 -28.04
N ALA A 341 15.38 -15.69 -27.89
CA ALA A 341 15.80 -16.41 -26.67
C ALA A 341 14.75 -16.53 -25.53
N PRO A 342 14.70 -17.65 -24.84
CA PRO A 342 13.79 -17.83 -23.72
C PRO A 342 14.13 -16.86 -22.57
N PRO A 343 13.12 -16.38 -21.86
CA PRO A 343 13.35 -15.45 -20.76
C PRO A 343 14.26 -16.07 -19.69
N ARG A 344 15.26 -15.32 -19.26
CA ARG A 344 16.07 -15.72 -18.10
C ARG A 344 15.11 -15.86 -16.89
N ARG A 345 15.26 -16.93 -16.15
CA ARG A 345 14.48 -17.18 -14.93
C ARG A 345 14.60 -15.96 -14.01
N SER A 346 13.48 -15.53 -13.48
CA SER A 346 13.43 -14.36 -12.58
C SER A 346 14.27 -14.64 -11.32
N PHE A 347 14.71 -13.59 -10.68
CA PHE A 347 15.39 -13.65 -9.38
C PHE A 347 14.56 -14.49 -8.38
N TRP A 348 13.24 -14.30 -8.41
CA TRP A 348 12.31 -15.00 -7.51
C TRP A 348 12.20 -16.50 -7.81
N ASP A 349 12.28 -16.91 -9.09
CA ASP A 349 12.30 -18.34 -9.44
C ASP A 349 13.57 -19.03 -8.92
N ARG A 350 14.68 -18.29 -8.81
CA ARG A 350 15.94 -18.80 -8.23
C ARG A 350 15.88 -18.84 -6.70
N LEU A 351 15.25 -17.84 -6.08
CA LEU A 351 15.20 -17.73 -4.63
C LEU A 351 14.24 -18.75 -4.00
N PHE A 352 13.12 -19.02 -4.66
CA PHE A 352 12.05 -19.87 -4.10
C PHE A 352 11.96 -21.26 -4.73
N GLY A 353 12.90 -21.66 -5.56
CA GLY A 353 13.06 -23.03 -6.04
C GLY A 353 11.85 -23.65 -6.75
N ARG A 354 11.04 -22.83 -7.44
CA ARG A 354 9.93 -23.37 -8.22
C ARG A 354 10.45 -23.87 -9.57
N ASN A 355 10.37 -25.20 -9.78
CA ASN A 355 10.68 -25.88 -11.02
C ASN A 355 9.61 -25.59 -12.09
#